data_df517ecb5d23e35b5af37d0a392f603c
#
_entry.id   df517ecb5d23e35b5af37d0a392f603c
#
_cell.length_a   1.000
_cell.length_b   1.000
_cell.length_c   1.000
_cell.angle_alpha   90.00
_cell.angle_beta   90.00
_cell.angle_gamma   90.00
#
_symmetry.space_group_name_H-M   'P 1'
#
loop_
_entity.id
_entity.type
_entity.pdbx_description
1 polymer ?
#
loop_
_entity_poly.entity_id
_entity_poly.type
_entity_poly.pdbx_seq_one_letter_code
_entity_poly.pdbx_strand_id
1 'polypeptide(L)'
;MPETTTAPTPPDAAVEHLDVLIVGAGLSGVGAAHHLQTACPWASYAIFESRAAIGGTWDLFRYPGVRSDSDMHTLGYGFRPWTGAKTIADGASIRSYIVDTAAEEGIDRHIRFHHRIVSAAWSTPDARWTVTAERTDTGETVVVTCGFLLSCAGYYRYDRGYLPDFADMDRFTG
;
A
#
# COMPACT_ATOMS: atom_id res chain seq x y z
N MET A 1 -17.54 42.96 -22.24
CA MET A 1 -16.89 42.19 -21.15
C MET A 1 -17.80 41.04 -20.84
N PRO A 2 -17.49 39.78 -21.17
CA PRO A 2 -18.32 38.67 -20.77
C PRO A 2 -18.02 38.34 -19.29
N GLU A 3 -19.07 38.28 -18.49
CA GLU A 3 -19.04 37.84 -17.09
C GLU A 3 -18.65 36.37 -17.00
N THR A 4 -17.58 36.11 -16.25
CA THR A 4 -17.10 34.74 -15.96
C THR A 4 -18.05 34.17 -14.91
N THR A 5 -19.00 33.36 -15.36
CA THR A 5 -19.86 32.57 -14.46
C THR A 5 -19.00 31.50 -13.79
N THR A 6 -18.65 31.73 -12.53
CA THR A 6 -18.02 30.73 -11.66
C THR A 6 -19.05 29.64 -11.38
N ALA A 7 -18.77 28.40 -11.80
CA ALA A 7 -19.60 27.25 -11.48
C ALA A 7 -19.68 27.07 -9.96
N PRO A 8 -20.83 26.73 -9.36
CA PRO A 8 -20.96 26.54 -7.95
C PRO A 8 -20.09 25.37 -7.49
N THR A 9 -19.25 25.61 -6.49
CA THR A 9 -18.53 24.56 -5.74
C THR A 9 -19.57 23.57 -5.18
N PRO A 10 -19.41 22.26 -5.38
CA PRO A 10 -20.34 21.29 -4.80
C PRO A 10 -20.34 21.41 -3.27
N PRO A 11 -21.47 21.16 -2.61
CA PRO A 11 -21.58 21.29 -1.16
C PRO A 11 -20.55 20.38 -0.47
N ASP A 12 -20.00 20.89 0.60
CA ASP A 12 -19.01 20.33 1.52
C ASP A 12 -19.34 18.86 1.84
N ALA A 13 -18.86 17.94 1.03
CA ALA A 13 -18.94 16.52 1.36
C ALA A 13 -18.04 16.33 2.58
N ALA A 14 -18.63 15.94 3.71
CA ALA A 14 -17.90 15.72 4.95
C ALA A 14 -16.70 14.80 4.66
N VAL A 15 -15.49 15.26 5.00
CA VAL A 15 -14.26 14.48 4.82
C VAL A 15 -14.38 13.18 5.59
N GLU A 16 -14.21 12.05 4.92
CA GLU A 16 -14.29 10.73 5.55
C GLU A 16 -13.25 10.60 6.66
N HIS A 17 -13.66 10.03 7.78
CA HIS A 17 -12.78 9.71 8.90
C HIS A 17 -12.69 8.20 9.10
N LEU A 18 -11.46 7.70 9.26
CA LEU A 18 -11.14 6.31 9.55
C LEU A 18 -10.41 6.25 10.90
N ASP A 19 -10.62 5.20 11.69
CA ASP A 19 -9.78 4.98 12.87
C ASP A 19 -8.34 4.68 12.45
N VAL A 20 -8.17 3.86 11.39
CA VAL A 20 -6.85 3.47 10.88
C VAL A 20 -6.82 3.56 9.34
N LEU A 21 -5.79 4.22 8.81
CA LEU A 21 -5.46 4.15 7.38
C LEU A 21 -4.16 3.36 7.19
N ILE A 22 -4.22 2.26 6.44
CA ILE A 22 -3.07 1.44 6.07
C ILE A 22 -2.62 1.84 4.68
N VAL A 23 -1.31 2.01 4.49
CA VAL A 23 -0.70 2.42 3.22
C VAL A 23 -0.01 1.24 2.56
N GLY A 24 -0.56 0.76 1.44
CA GLY A 24 -0.03 -0.34 0.66
C GLY A 24 -0.68 -1.69 0.94
N ALA A 25 -1.09 -2.40 -0.12
CA ALA A 25 -1.70 -3.73 -0.11
C ALA A 25 -0.69 -4.85 -0.45
N GLY A 26 0.53 -4.74 0.06
CA GLY A 26 1.55 -5.78 0.04
C GLY A 26 1.41 -6.74 1.23
N LEU A 27 2.42 -7.60 1.41
CA LEU A 27 2.48 -8.57 2.51
C LEU A 27 2.22 -7.90 3.86
N SER A 28 2.90 -6.79 4.15
CA SER A 28 2.78 -6.08 5.43
C SER A 28 1.40 -5.48 5.64
N GLY A 29 0.79 -4.86 4.61
CA GLY A 29 -0.53 -4.23 4.73
C GLY A 29 -1.65 -5.22 4.94
N VAL A 30 -1.62 -6.36 4.24
CA VAL A 30 -2.59 -7.45 4.45
C VAL A 30 -2.43 -8.07 5.85
N GLY A 31 -1.20 -8.32 6.29
CA GLY A 31 -0.94 -8.81 7.65
C GLY A 31 -1.38 -7.82 8.74
N ALA A 32 -1.13 -6.52 8.53
CA ALA A 32 -1.58 -5.48 9.45
C ALA A 32 -3.11 -5.43 9.56
N ALA A 33 -3.83 -5.56 8.44
CA ALA A 33 -5.28 -5.57 8.42
C ALA A 33 -5.85 -6.78 9.18
N HIS A 34 -5.28 -8.00 9.01
CA HIS A 34 -5.67 -9.16 9.78
C HIS A 34 -5.55 -8.90 11.30
N HIS A 35 -4.40 -8.41 11.74
CA HIS A 35 -4.20 -8.13 13.17
C HIS A 35 -5.13 -7.03 13.68
N LEU A 36 -5.39 -6.01 12.87
CA LEU A 36 -6.34 -4.96 13.22
C LEU A 36 -7.76 -5.50 13.38
N GLN A 37 -8.25 -6.28 12.42
CA GLN A 37 -9.59 -6.91 12.50
C GLN A 37 -9.73 -7.82 13.72
N THR A 38 -8.67 -8.54 14.06
CA THR A 38 -8.67 -9.49 15.17
C THR A 38 -8.59 -8.79 16.53
N ALA A 39 -7.69 -7.81 16.67
CA ALA A 39 -7.43 -7.15 17.95
C ALA A 39 -8.35 -5.93 18.19
N CYS A 40 -8.80 -5.26 17.14
CA CYS A 40 -9.61 -4.05 17.19
C CYS A 40 -10.83 -4.14 16.25
N PRO A 41 -11.73 -5.12 16.42
CA PRO A 41 -12.86 -5.34 15.51
C PRO A 41 -13.85 -4.17 15.42
N TRP A 42 -13.76 -3.22 16.32
CA TRP A 42 -14.54 -1.99 16.35
C TRP A 42 -13.97 -0.89 15.45
N ALA A 43 -12.70 -0.99 15.05
CA ALA A 43 -12.01 0.06 14.30
C ALA A 43 -12.43 0.05 12.82
N SER A 44 -12.83 1.21 12.34
CA SER A 44 -12.98 1.47 10.91
C SER A 44 -11.61 1.60 10.25
N TYR A 45 -11.41 0.94 9.09
CA TYR A 45 -10.16 1.07 8.37
C TYR A 45 -10.32 0.95 6.86
N ALA A 46 -9.32 1.46 6.14
CA ALA A 46 -9.12 1.21 4.73
C ALA A 46 -7.63 0.98 4.45
N ILE A 47 -7.34 0.28 3.35
CA ILE A 47 -5.99 0.14 2.79
C ILE A 47 -5.95 0.95 1.51
N PHE A 48 -5.06 1.94 1.42
CA PHE A 48 -4.82 2.68 0.19
C PHE A 48 -3.66 2.05 -0.58
N GLU A 49 -3.96 1.55 -1.78
CA GLU A 49 -2.98 0.97 -2.68
C GLU A 49 -2.88 1.84 -3.95
N SER A 50 -1.67 2.25 -4.28
CA SER A 50 -1.42 3.13 -5.44
C SER A 50 -1.64 2.45 -6.79
N ARG A 51 -1.58 1.13 -6.84
CA ARG A 51 -1.70 0.30 -8.04
C ARG A 51 -3.07 -0.36 -8.12
N ALA A 52 -3.29 -1.11 -9.20
CA ALA A 52 -4.55 -1.82 -9.46
C ALA A 52 -4.60 -3.23 -8.86
N ALA A 53 -3.60 -3.65 -8.08
CA ALA A 53 -3.47 -5.04 -7.65
C ALA A 53 -2.84 -5.18 -6.26
N ILE A 54 -3.25 -6.26 -5.57
CA ILE A 54 -2.64 -6.73 -4.32
C ILE A 54 -1.30 -7.41 -4.62
N GLY A 55 -0.35 -7.30 -3.69
CA GLY A 55 0.89 -8.07 -3.72
C GLY A 55 2.16 -7.25 -3.55
N GLY A 56 2.11 -5.91 -3.67
CA GLY A 56 3.27 -5.04 -3.48
C GLY A 56 4.45 -5.46 -4.34
N THR A 57 5.60 -5.73 -3.72
CA THR A 57 6.83 -6.22 -4.38
C THR A 57 6.57 -7.42 -5.31
N TRP A 58 5.74 -8.36 -4.89
CA TRP A 58 5.49 -9.62 -5.60
C TRP A 58 4.53 -9.49 -6.78
N ASP A 59 3.77 -8.41 -6.86
CA ASP A 59 3.02 -8.04 -8.05
C ASP A 59 3.84 -7.13 -8.98
N LEU A 60 4.71 -6.30 -8.44
CA LEU A 60 5.50 -5.35 -9.23
C LEU A 60 6.61 -6.03 -10.01
N PHE A 61 7.46 -6.82 -9.35
CA PHE A 61 8.61 -7.45 -9.98
C PHE A 61 8.23 -8.74 -10.70
N ARG A 62 8.49 -8.77 -12.00
CA ARG A 62 8.11 -9.88 -12.90
C ARG A 62 9.27 -10.35 -13.77
N TYR A 63 10.52 -10.07 -13.37
CA TYR A 63 11.67 -10.56 -14.10
C TYR A 63 11.81 -12.08 -13.96
N PRO A 64 12.43 -12.77 -14.95
CA PRO A 64 12.64 -14.21 -14.90
C PRO A 64 13.42 -14.63 -13.65
N GLY A 65 12.89 -15.60 -12.92
CA GLY A 65 13.52 -16.12 -11.71
C GLY A 65 13.26 -15.31 -10.44
N VAL A 66 12.34 -14.32 -10.45
CA VAL A 66 11.92 -13.62 -9.23
C VAL A 66 11.41 -14.59 -8.19
N ARG A 67 11.99 -14.56 -7.00
CA ARG A 67 11.69 -15.45 -5.87
C ARG A 67 12.08 -14.78 -4.56
N SER A 68 11.63 -15.34 -3.44
CA SER A 68 12.12 -14.92 -2.13
C SER A 68 13.59 -15.28 -1.95
N ASP A 69 14.31 -14.50 -1.21
CA ASP A 69 15.67 -14.73 -0.72
C ASP A 69 15.68 -15.35 0.69
N SER A 70 14.52 -15.34 1.36
CA SER A 70 14.26 -16.04 2.62
C SER A 70 13.21 -17.14 2.42
N ASP A 71 13.15 -18.07 3.38
CA ASP A 71 12.15 -19.13 3.35
C ASP A 71 10.75 -18.61 3.68
N MET A 72 9.73 -19.29 3.15
CA MET A 72 8.33 -18.93 3.32
C MET A 72 7.78 -19.20 4.72
N HIS A 73 8.45 -20.01 5.55
CA HIS A 73 8.06 -20.22 6.93
C HIS A 73 8.39 -18.98 7.78
N THR A 74 9.42 -18.25 7.38
CA THR A 74 9.79 -16.94 7.98
C THR A 74 9.01 -15.79 7.35
N LEU A 75 8.84 -15.78 6.01
CA LEU A 75 8.17 -14.70 5.27
C LEU A 75 6.65 -14.74 5.44
N GLY A 76 6.05 -15.94 5.53
CA GLY A 76 4.60 -16.13 5.61
C GLY A 76 4.00 -15.67 6.93
N TYR A 77 2.69 -15.53 6.94
CA TYR A 77 1.97 -15.11 8.14
C TYR A 77 1.88 -16.25 9.16
N GLY A 78 2.06 -15.96 10.45
CA GLY A 78 1.88 -16.93 11.51
C GLY A 78 0.43 -17.44 11.64
N PHE A 79 -0.54 -16.60 11.30
CA PHE A 79 -1.98 -16.96 11.31
C PHE A 79 -2.40 -17.75 10.06
N ARG A 80 -1.61 -17.74 8.99
CA ARG A 80 -1.83 -18.49 7.75
C ARG A 80 -0.50 -19.09 7.28
N PRO A 81 -0.05 -20.22 7.88
CA PRO A 81 1.23 -20.82 7.55
C PRO A 81 1.34 -21.20 6.07
N TRP A 82 2.55 -21.07 5.53
CA TRP A 82 2.83 -21.53 4.18
C TRP A 82 2.73 -23.05 4.07
N THR A 83 1.95 -23.53 3.11
CA THR A 83 1.76 -24.97 2.83
C THR A 83 2.31 -25.40 1.47
N GLY A 84 2.90 -24.47 0.71
CA GLY A 84 3.48 -24.77 -0.59
C GLY A 84 4.72 -25.67 -0.48
N ALA A 85 4.95 -26.49 -1.51
CA ALA A 85 6.04 -27.46 -1.52
C ALA A 85 7.45 -26.85 -1.56
N LYS A 86 7.56 -25.60 -2.07
CA LYS A 86 8.85 -24.90 -2.16
C LYS A 86 9.02 -23.99 -0.95
N THR A 87 10.10 -24.19 -0.20
CA THR A 87 10.49 -23.34 0.92
C THR A 87 10.90 -21.94 0.43
N ILE A 88 11.71 -21.87 -0.62
CA ILE A 88 12.03 -20.64 -1.35
C ILE A 88 11.05 -20.55 -2.53
N ALA A 89 10.02 -19.73 -2.38
CA ALA A 89 8.92 -19.65 -3.34
C ALA A 89 9.20 -18.62 -4.45
N ASP A 90 8.67 -18.88 -5.62
CA ASP A 90 8.67 -17.93 -6.74
C ASP A 90 7.68 -16.78 -6.48
N GLY A 91 7.91 -15.63 -7.13
CA GLY A 91 7.13 -14.41 -6.91
C GLY A 91 5.64 -14.58 -7.20
N ALA A 92 5.27 -15.38 -8.20
CA ALA A 92 3.87 -15.63 -8.53
C ALA A 92 3.17 -16.41 -7.41
N SER A 93 3.81 -17.43 -6.84
CA SER A 93 3.28 -18.20 -5.71
C SER A 93 3.12 -17.33 -4.46
N ILE A 94 4.07 -16.43 -4.19
CA ILE A 94 3.99 -15.50 -3.05
C ILE A 94 2.85 -14.50 -3.27
N ARG A 95 2.73 -13.96 -4.49
CA ARG A 95 1.62 -13.07 -4.83
C ARG A 95 0.26 -13.75 -4.62
N SER A 96 0.08 -14.97 -5.13
CA SER A 96 -1.16 -15.73 -4.93
C SER A 96 -1.44 -15.92 -3.44
N TYR A 97 -0.44 -16.30 -2.65
CA TYR A 97 -0.58 -16.44 -1.21
C TYR A 97 -1.11 -15.17 -0.52
N ILE A 98 -0.62 -13.98 -0.90
CA ILE A 98 -1.09 -12.69 -0.35
C ILE A 98 -2.53 -12.41 -0.79
N VAL A 99 -2.85 -12.62 -2.08
CA VAL A 99 -4.19 -12.39 -2.64
C VAL A 99 -5.21 -13.31 -1.98
N ASP A 100 -4.89 -14.61 -1.89
CA ASP A 100 -5.76 -15.60 -1.27
C ASP A 100 -5.98 -15.31 0.22
N THR A 101 -4.93 -14.86 0.92
CA THR A 101 -5.05 -14.42 2.32
C THR A 101 -6.00 -13.23 2.44
N ALA A 102 -5.86 -12.22 1.59
CA ALA A 102 -6.73 -11.05 1.63
C ALA A 102 -8.21 -11.42 1.38
N ALA A 103 -8.46 -12.34 0.45
CA ALA A 103 -9.81 -12.81 0.13
C ALA A 103 -10.41 -13.68 1.24
N GLU A 104 -9.67 -14.66 1.76
CA GLU A 104 -10.11 -15.55 2.83
C GLU A 104 -10.45 -14.79 4.11
N GLU A 105 -9.66 -13.77 4.44
CA GLU A 105 -9.85 -12.91 5.61
C GLU A 105 -10.85 -11.75 5.36
N GLY A 106 -11.36 -11.61 4.14
CA GLY A 106 -12.26 -10.53 3.73
C GLY A 106 -11.63 -9.14 3.78
N ILE A 107 -10.29 -9.07 3.71
CA ILE A 107 -9.53 -7.82 3.72
C ILE A 107 -9.63 -7.11 2.37
N ASP A 108 -9.77 -7.85 1.28
CA ASP A 108 -9.86 -7.37 -0.09
C ASP A 108 -10.90 -6.26 -0.28
N ARG A 109 -12.05 -6.37 0.39
CA ARG A 109 -13.12 -5.36 0.36
C ARG A 109 -12.77 -4.02 1.03
N HIS A 110 -11.71 -3.97 1.82
CA HIS A 110 -11.21 -2.76 2.48
C HIS A 110 -10.08 -2.09 1.69
N ILE A 111 -9.65 -2.70 0.57
CA ILE A 111 -8.59 -2.15 -0.28
C ILE A 111 -9.18 -1.19 -1.30
N ARG A 112 -8.66 0.03 -1.30
CA ARG A 112 -8.97 1.05 -2.30
C ARG A 112 -7.78 1.16 -3.23
N PHE A 113 -7.93 0.57 -4.41
CA PHE A 113 -6.91 0.63 -5.45
C PHE A 113 -6.84 2.03 -6.08
N HIS A 114 -5.72 2.29 -6.75
CA HIS A 114 -5.47 3.56 -7.43
C HIS A 114 -5.40 4.78 -6.49
N HIS A 115 -5.15 4.60 -5.21
CA HIS A 115 -5.03 5.68 -4.24
C HIS A 115 -3.56 5.86 -3.84
N ARG A 116 -2.85 6.75 -4.53
CA ARG A 116 -1.46 7.10 -4.23
C ARG A 116 -1.42 8.23 -3.21
N ILE A 117 -0.96 7.98 -2.01
CA ILE A 117 -0.78 9.02 -0.99
C ILE A 117 0.32 9.97 -1.43
N VAL A 118 0.00 11.25 -1.46
CA VAL A 118 0.91 12.34 -1.85
C VAL A 118 1.30 13.22 -0.67
N SER A 119 0.46 13.28 0.37
CA SER A 119 0.81 13.97 1.61
C SER A 119 0.07 13.38 2.81
N ALA A 120 0.68 13.53 3.99
CA ALA A 120 0.05 13.25 5.27
C ALA A 120 0.53 14.28 6.29
N ALA A 121 -0.40 14.95 6.97
CA ALA A 121 -0.13 15.99 7.94
C ALA A 121 -0.81 15.65 9.28
N TRP A 122 -0.03 15.67 10.36
CA TRP A 122 -0.54 15.48 11.71
C TRP A 122 -1.00 16.79 12.32
N SER A 123 -2.16 16.79 12.97
CA SER A 123 -2.65 17.88 13.81
C SER A 123 -2.72 17.42 15.28
N THR A 124 -1.85 17.97 16.11
CA THR A 124 -1.86 17.66 17.56
C THR A 124 -3.12 18.17 18.25
N PRO A 125 -3.62 19.38 17.95
CA PRO A 125 -4.88 19.86 18.53
C PRO A 125 -6.07 18.97 18.21
N ASP A 126 -6.14 18.42 17.00
CA ASP A 126 -7.25 17.58 16.54
C ASP A 126 -7.01 16.09 16.76
N ALA A 127 -5.80 15.72 17.19
CA ALA A 127 -5.33 14.33 17.39
C ALA A 127 -5.61 13.42 16.18
N ARG A 128 -5.32 13.92 14.95
CA ARG A 128 -5.61 13.18 13.71
C ARG A 128 -4.65 13.52 12.59
N TRP A 129 -4.53 12.59 11.66
CA TRP A 129 -3.90 12.79 10.37
C TRP A 129 -4.91 13.32 9.35
N THR A 130 -4.49 14.25 8.52
CA THR A 130 -5.14 14.58 7.24
C THR A 130 -4.28 14.00 6.13
N VAL A 131 -4.85 13.09 5.35
CA VAL A 131 -4.14 12.36 4.30
C VAL A 131 -4.74 12.72 2.95
N THR A 132 -3.88 13.14 2.03
CA THR A 132 -4.25 13.41 0.65
C THR A 132 -3.72 12.31 -0.25
N ALA A 133 -4.60 11.74 -1.05
CA ALA A 133 -4.27 10.77 -2.09
C ALA A 133 -4.69 11.30 -3.46
N GLU A 134 -3.94 10.91 -4.48
CA GLU A 134 -4.27 11.14 -5.88
C GLU A 134 -4.71 9.81 -6.50
N ARG A 135 -5.83 9.83 -7.19
CA ARG A 135 -6.30 8.69 -7.98
C ARG A 135 -5.40 8.51 -9.20
N THR A 136 -4.69 7.39 -9.29
CA THR A 136 -3.76 7.11 -10.41
C THR A 136 -4.45 6.77 -11.72
N ASP A 137 -5.75 6.47 -11.67
CA ASP A 137 -6.60 6.15 -12.83
C ASP A 137 -7.38 7.37 -13.35
N THR A 138 -7.80 8.29 -12.48
CA THR A 138 -8.64 9.43 -12.85
C THR A 138 -7.96 10.78 -12.67
N GLY A 139 -6.89 10.86 -11.86
CA GLY A 139 -6.23 12.11 -11.47
C GLY A 139 -6.98 12.89 -10.38
N GLU A 140 -8.10 12.36 -9.86
CA GLU A 140 -8.86 13.01 -8.80
C GLU A 140 -8.09 13.03 -7.48
N THR A 141 -8.26 14.09 -6.72
CA THR A 141 -7.74 14.21 -5.36
C THR A 141 -8.77 13.70 -4.36
N VAL A 142 -8.34 12.81 -3.48
CA VAL A 142 -9.13 12.27 -2.37
C VAL A 142 -8.49 12.71 -1.07
N VAL A 143 -9.28 13.27 -0.13
CA VAL A 143 -8.83 13.65 1.20
C VAL A 143 -9.58 12.83 2.23
N VAL A 144 -8.86 12.20 3.15
CA VAL A 144 -9.41 11.50 4.30
C VAL A 144 -8.70 11.94 5.58
N THR A 145 -9.35 11.72 6.72
CA THR A 145 -8.68 11.86 8.02
C THR A 145 -8.60 10.51 8.69
N CYS A 146 -7.59 10.29 9.54
CA CYS A 146 -7.53 9.10 10.36
C CYS A 146 -6.86 9.36 11.73
N GLY A 147 -7.23 8.53 12.70
CA GLY A 147 -6.61 8.57 14.03
C GLY A 147 -5.20 7.96 14.00
N PHE A 148 -5.00 6.90 13.22
CA PHE A 148 -3.73 6.21 13.09
C PHE A 148 -3.37 5.98 11.61
N LEU A 149 -2.14 6.35 11.24
CA LEU A 149 -1.60 6.12 9.91
C LEU A 149 -0.52 5.03 9.97
N LEU A 150 -0.78 3.87 9.34
CA LEU A 150 0.13 2.74 9.32
C LEU A 150 0.79 2.61 7.94
N SER A 151 2.07 2.96 7.85
CA SER A 151 2.82 2.88 6.59
C SER A 151 3.34 1.48 6.32
N CYS A 152 2.78 0.83 5.31
CA CYS A 152 3.20 -0.45 4.74
C CYS A 152 3.65 -0.30 3.28
N ALA A 153 4.13 0.88 2.90
CA ALA A 153 4.49 1.24 1.52
C ALA A 153 5.73 0.53 0.95
N GLY A 154 6.42 -0.24 1.79
CA GLY A 154 7.70 -0.85 1.42
C GLY A 154 8.86 0.15 1.48
N TYR A 155 10.05 -0.29 1.07
CA TYR A 155 11.28 0.50 1.14
C TYR A 155 12.03 0.60 -0.20
N TYR A 156 11.52 -0.02 -1.25
CA TYR A 156 12.14 0.07 -2.58
C TYR A 156 11.78 1.37 -3.30
N ARG A 157 12.74 1.87 -4.07
CA ARG A 157 12.46 2.82 -5.15
C ARG A 157 12.09 2.04 -6.39
N TYR A 158 10.88 2.27 -6.89
CA TYR A 158 10.36 1.51 -8.03
C TYR A 158 10.61 2.17 -9.39
N ASP A 159 11.05 3.43 -9.39
CA ASP A 159 11.33 4.21 -10.61
C ASP A 159 12.68 3.86 -11.24
N ARG A 160 13.65 3.45 -10.43
CA ARG A 160 15.00 3.09 -10.87
C ARG A 160 15.74 2.26 -9.82
N GLY A 161 16.75 1.51 -10.29
CA GLY A 161 17.72 0.85 -9.41
C GLY A 161 18.56 1.86 -8.65
N TYR A 162 19.07 1.48 -7.49
CA TYR A 162 20.09 2.25 -6.78
C TYR A 162 21.43 2.10 -7.52
N LEU A 163 21.98 3.22 -7.95
CA LEU A 163 23.34 3.31 -8.46
C LEU A 163 24.18 4.07 -7.43
N PRO A 164 25.11 3.42 -6.73
CA PRO A 164 26.00 4.11 -5.80
C PRO A 164 26.93 5.03 -6.56
N ASP A 165 27.29 6.16 -5.94
CA ASP A 165 28.28 7.09 -6.45
C ASP A 165 29.64 6.73 -5.85
N PHE A 166 30.48 6.08 -6.64
CA PHE A 166 31.87 5.77 -6.25
C PHE A 166 32.83 6.71 -6.98
N ALA A 167 33.84 7.19 -6.24
CA ALA A 167 34.91 7.96 -6.85
C ALA A 167 35.59 7.14 -7.98
N ASP A 168 35.84 7.80 -9.11
CA ASP A 168 36.47 7.20 -10.29
C ASP A 168 35.68 6.06 -10.97
N MET A 169 34.38 5.95 -10.72
CA MET A 169 33.51 4.92 -11.34
C MET A 169 33.49 5.04 -12.89
N ASP A 170 33.57 6.26 -13.41
CA ASP A 170 33.66 6.59 -14.83
C ASP A 170 34.99 6.18 -15.49
N ARG A 171 36.02 5.92 -14.68
CA ARG A 171 37.36 5.48 -15.15
C ARG A 171 37.51 3.96 -15.21
N PHE A 172 36.53 3.23 -14.65
CA PHE A 172 36.52 1.77 -14.71
C PHE A 172 36.07 1.30 -16.09
N THR A 173 36.93 0.58 -16.78
CA THR A 173 36.73 0.12 -18.16
C THR A 173 36.68 -1.41 -18.32
N GLY A 174 36.71 -2.16 -17.25
CA GLY A 174 36.72 -3.63 -17.23
C GLY A 174 35.40 -4.25 -16.80
#